data_a76fb9d9ff5077be557ef274cc06e4c5
#
_entry.id   a76fb9d9ff5077be557ef274cc06e4c5
#
_cell.length_a   1.000
_cell.length_b   1.000
_cell.length_c   1.000
_cell.angle_alpha   90.00
_cell.angle_beta   90.00
_cell.angle_gamma   90.00
#
_symmetry.space_group_name_H-M   'P 1'
#
loop_
_entity.id
_entity.type
_entity.pdbx_description
1 polymer ?
#
loop_
_entity_poly.entity_id
_entity_poly.type
_entity_poly.pdbx_seq_one_letter_code
_entity_poly.pdbx_strand_id
1 'polypeptide(L)'
;IGGQVRFEAVPPSVRSQPALTEVASPALAEVIRDINKYSNNVMTQQVFLTMGLHTSGRGSMDSATAAVQQWWRSRLGDTPPPDVDNGSGLSRTGRISASSLGAMLQAVWKSPTMPEFISSLPIAGIDGTLRRSRVRVPGSSHLKTGTSNDASALAGYVLGNNGRYYVMVAMANSPNAGAARPAFEALVDWIMHLPAQDDTGASLVSPSYEAAPVGHADGQ
;
A
#
# COMPACT_ATOMS: atom_id res chain seq x y z
N ILE A 1 11.34 -42.55 10.56
CA ILE A 1 11.85 -41.74 11.69
C ILE A 1 10.81 -41.89 12.79
N GLY A 2 11.17 -42.53 13.91
CA GLY A 2 10.33 -42.63 15.10
C GLY A 2 10.81 -41.62 16.13
N GLY A 3 9.90 -40.89 16.76
CA GLY A 3 10.20 -39.92 17.80
C GLY A 3 8.94 -39.47 18.54
N GLN A 4 9.12 -38.84 19.69
CA GLN A 4 8.02 -38.23 20.46
C GLN A 4 8.15 -36.72 20.38
N VAL A 5 7.03 -36.03 20.16
CA VAL A 5 6.93 -34.58 20.28
C VAL A 5 6.66 -34.22 21.74
N ARG A 6 7.49 -33.36 22.33
CA ARG A 6 7.31 -32.86 23.70
C ARG A 6 7.12 -31.34 23.66
N PHE A 7 6.20 -30.84 24.45
CA PHE A 7 5.98 -29.42 24.68
C PHE A 7 6.59 -29.06 26.03
N GLU A 8 7.86 -28.68 26.01
CA GLU A 8 8.61 -28.29 27.22
C GLU A 8 9.58 -27.14 26.93
N ALA A 9 10.03 -26.45 27.95
CA ALA A 9 11.07 -25.43 27.83
C ALA A 9 12.35 -26.04 27.28
N VAL A 10 12.96 -25.42 26.27
CA VAL A 10 14.25 -25.89 25.71
C VAL A 10 15.34 -25.77 26.79
N PRO A 11 16.02 -26.88 27.17
CA PRO A 11 17.06 -26.85 28.17
C PRO A 11 18.22 -25.91 27.79
N PRO A 12 18.89 -25.21 28.74
CA PRO A 12 19.99 -24.32 28.44
C PRO A 12 21.13 -25.00 27.67
N SER A 13 21.41 -26.29 27.96
CA SER A 13 22.40 -27.08 27.25
C SER A 13 22.12 -27.30 25.76
N VAL A 14 20.85 -27.25 25.36
CA VAL A 14 20.44 -27.34 23.95
C VAL A 14 20.45 -25.97 23.28
N ARG A 15 20.09 -24.91 24.03
CA ARG A 15 20.12 -23.52 23.51
C ARG A 15 21.53 -23.05 23.17
N SER A 16 22.55 -23.56 23.83
CA SER A 16 23.96 -23.21 23.58
C SER A 16 24.62 -23.99 22.45
N GLN A 17 23.93 -24.99 21.89
CA GLN A 17 24.43 -25.75 20.74
C GLN A 17 24.20 -25.02 19.43
N PRO A 18 25.10 -25.18 18.43
CA PRO A 18 24.86 -24.71 17.09
C PRO A 18 23.55 -25.31 16.51
N ALA A 19 22.86 -24.54 15.69
CA ALA A 19 21.69 -25.04 14.96
C ALA A 19 22.10 -26.23 14.07
N LEU A 20 21.26 -27.28 14.03
CA LEU A 20 21.45 -28.41 13.13
C LEU A 20 21.26 -28.03 11.67
N THR A 21 20.42 -27.04 11.43
CA THR A 21 20.13 -26.51 10.09
C THR A 21 19.72 -25.06 10.23
N GLU A 22 20.23 -24.21 9.36
CA GLU A 22 19.86 -22.81 9.23
C GLU A 22 19.28 -22.58 7.84
N VAL A 23 18.15 -21.87 7.78
CA VAL A 23 17.53 -21.43 6.53
C VAL A 23 17.45 -19.92 6.58
N ALA A 24 18.18 -19.25 5.69
CA ALA A 24 18.09 -17.81 5.54
C ALA A 24 16.78 -17.43 4.81
N SER A 25 16.08 -16.43 5.32
CA SER A 25 14.97 -15.83 4.59
C SER A 25 15.49 -15.04 3.39
N PRO A 26 14.65 -14.83 2.35
CA PRO A 26 14.97 -13.88 1.28
C PRO A 26 15.24 -12.48 1.83
N ALA A 27 15.91 -11.64 1.04
CA ALA A 27 16.08 -10.22 1.39
C ALA A 27 14.71 -9.52 1.57
N LEU A 28 14.63 -8.53 2.47
CA LEU A 28 13.37 -7.84 2.76
C LEU A 28 12.73 -7.24 1.50
N ALA A 29 13.52 -6.75 0.55
CA ALA A 29 13.02 -6.23 -0.73
C ALA A 29 12.27 -7.29 -1.55
N GLU A 30 12.72 -8.54 -1.54
CA GLU A 30 12.05 -9.67 -2.21
C GLU A 30 10.75 -10.03 -1.49
N VAL A 31 10.78 -10.07 -0.16
CA VAL A 31 9.56 -10.29 0.66
C VAL A 31 8.52 -9.21 0.38
N ILE A 32 8.91 -7.93 0.34
CA ILE A 32 8.01 -6.81 0.02
C ILE A 32 7.47 -6.92 -1.41
N ARG A 33 8.29 -7.36 -2.37
CA ARG A 33 7.83 -7.61 -3.74
C ARG A 33 6.72 -8.66 -3.76
N ASP A 34 6.89 -9.78 -3.11
CA ASP A 34 5.88 -10.84 -3.06
C ASP A 34 4.61 -10.38 -2.35
N ILE A 35 4.75 -9.63 -1.25
CA ILE A 35 3.61 -9.00 -0.56
C ILE A 35 2.81 -8.13 -1.52
N ASN A 36 3.47 -7.21 -2.22
CA ASN A 36 2.77 -6.24 -3.06
C ASN A 36 2.23 -6.85 -4.34
N LYS A 37 3.01 -7.71 -5.05
CA LYS A 37 2.61 -8.36 -6.29
C LYS A 37 1.40 -9.27 -6.09
N TYR A 38 1.37 -10.05 -5.01
CA TYR A 38 0.36 -11.07 -4.77
C TYR A 38 -0.63 -10.72 -3.66
N SER A 39 -0.46 -9.54 -3.04
CA SER A 39 -1.33 -9.07 -1.94
C SER A 39 -1.36 -10.08 -0.77
N ASN A 40 -0.19 -10.54 -0.32
CA ASN A 40 -0.07 -11.58 0.70
C ASN A 40 -0.32 -11.02 2.11
N ASN A 41 -1.50 -11.28 2.64
CA ASN A 41 -1.96 -10.76 3.93
C ASN A 41 -1.14 -11.28 5.11
N VAL A 42 -0.73 -12.56 5.08
CA VAL A 42 0.03 -13.15 6.18
C VAL A 42 1.43 -12.56 6.25
N MET A 43 2.13 -12.49 5.12
CA MET A 43 3.47 -11.89 5.07
C MET A 43 3.44 -10.41 5.45
N THR A 44 2.43 -9.65 5.00
CA THR A 44 2.28 -8.23 5.39
C THR A 44 2.11 -8.09 6.90
N GLN A 45 1.29 -8.96 7.51
CA GLN A 45 1.11 -8.99 8.96
C GLN A 45 2.42 -9.29 9.70
N GLN A 46 3.24 -10.24 9.20
CA GLN A 46 4.54 -10.54 9.80
C GLN A 46 5.52 -9.37 9.69
N VAL A 47 5.58 -8.69 8.53
CA VAL A 47 6.39 -7.46 8.38
C VAL A 47 5.94 -6.38 9.35
N PHE A 48 4.63 -6.17 9.50
CA PHE A 48 4.08 -5.20 10.45
C PHE A 48 4.52 -5.50 11.89
N LEU A 49 4.39 -6.74 12.35
CA LEU A 49 4.84 -7.15 13.68
C LEU A 49 6.36 -7.02 13.85
N THR A 50 7.13 -7.31 12.79
CA THR A 50 8.58 -7.18 12.79
C THR A 50 9.02 -5.73 12.93
N MET A 51 8.29 -4.77 12.33
CA MET A 51 8.53 -3.34 12.55
C MET A 51 8.39 -2.98 14.04
N GLY A 52 7.33 -3.45 14.70
CA GLY A 52 7.13 -3.26 16.13
C GLY A 52 8.25 -3.88 16.97
N LEU A 53 8.65 -5.11 16.62
CA LEU A 53 9.77 -5.80 17.28
C LEU A 53 11.08 -5.00 17.16
N HIS A 54 11.38 -4.50 15.97
CA HIS A 54 12.61 -3.74 15.72
C HIS A 54 12.65 -2.41 16.48
N THR A 55 11.53 -1.72 16.60
CA THR A 55 11.46 -0.39 17.22
C THR A 55 11.34 -0.42 18.74
N SER A 56 10.70 -1.44 19.31
CA SER A 56 10.41 -1.51 20.77
C SER A 56 10.88 -2.79 21.45
N GLY A 57 11.51 -3.72 20.73
CA GLY A 57 11.89 -5.03 21.26
C GLY A 57 10.71 -6.00 21.43
N ARG A 58 9.49 -5.60 21.01
CA ARG A 58 8.27 -6.41 21.14
C ARG A 58 7.45 -6.40 19.85
N GLY A 59 7.20 -7.58 19.28
CA GLY A 59 6.32 -7.76 18.10
C GLY A 59 4.85 -7.86 18.50
N SER A 60 4.18 -6.73 18.73
CA SER A 60 2.75 -6.65 19.03
C SER A 60 2.05 -5.69 18.07
N MET A 61 0.72 -5.75 17.99
CA MET A 61 -0.07 -4.81 17.19
C MET A 61 0.19 -3.37 17.61
N ASP A 62 0.14 -3.10 18.91
CA ASP A 62 0.33 -1.75 19.46
C ASP A 62 1.71 -1.18 19.13
N SER A 63 2.77 -1.98 19.29
CA SER A 63 4.13 -1.54 18.98
C SER A 63 4.32 -1.31 17.47
N ALA A 64 3.71 -2.13 16.64
CA ALA A 64 3.76 -1.97 15.20
C ALA A 64 2.97 -0.72 14.73
N THR A 65 1.78 -0.50 15.27
CA THR A 65 1.00 0.73 15.04
C THR A 65 1.78 1.96 15.46
N ALA A 66 2.40 1.92 16.64
CA ALA A 66 3.24 3.03 17.12
C ALA A 66 4.44 3.29 16.19
N ALA A 67 5.08 2.22 15.66
CA ALA A 67 6.17 2.35 14.69
C ALA A 67 5.72 3.02 13.38
N VAL A 68 4.55 2.65 12.84
CA VAL A 68 3.96 3.31 11.66
C VAL A 68 3.70 4.78 11.93
N GLN A 69 3.06 5.11 13.05
CA GLN A 69 2.76 6.49 13.40
C GLN A 69 4.01 7.34 13.65
N GLN A 70 5.05 6.75 14.26
CA GLN A 70 6.34 7.42 14.47
C GLN A 70 7.02 7.73 13.12
N TRP A 71 7.07 6.75 12.21
CA TRP A 71 7.60 6.95 10.87
C TRP A 71 6.83 8.04 10.13
N TRP A 72 5.49 8.00 10.22
CA TRP A 72 4.61 8.97 9.56
C TRP A 72 4.90 10.39 10.02
N ARG A 73 4.90 10.64 11.34
CA ARG A 73 5.23 11.96 11.89
C ARG A 73 6.62 12.43 11.51
N SER A 74 7.60 11.54 11.51
CA SER A 74 8.99 11.90 11.19
C SER A 74 9.21 12.24 9.70
N ARG A 75 8.40 11.68 8.81
CA ARG A 75 8.58 11.84 7.36
C ARG A 75 7.57 12.76 6.71
N LEU A 76 6.39 12.88 7.27
CA LEU A 76 5.25 13.57 6.67
C LEU A 76 4.69 14.70 7.55
N GLY A 77 5.31 14.94 8.72
CA GLY A 77 4.95 16.05 9.62
C GLY A 77 3.48 16.03 10.00
N ASP A 78 2.78 17.13 9.71
CA ASP A 78 1.38 17.33 10.06
C ASP A 78 0.38 16.59 9.15
N THR A 79 0.84 15.85 8.15
CA THR A 79 -0.06 15.02 7.32
C THR A 79 -0.75 13.98 8.21
N PRO A 80 -2.09 13.89 8.20
CA PRO A 80 -2.81 12.95 9.06
C PRO A 80 -2.33 11.51 8.86
N PRO A 81 -1.91 10.80 9.93
CA PRO A 81 -1.47 9.42 9.84
C PRO A 81 -2.64 8.48 9.53
N PRO A 82 -2.35 7.27 9.00
CA PRO A 82 -3.37 6.23 8.89
C PRO A 82 -3.79 5.74 10.26
N ASP A 83 -5.07 5.37 10.38
CA ASP A 83 -5.57 4.57 11.48
C ASP A 83 -5.37 3.09 11.12
N VAL A 84 -4.44 2.42 11.77
CA VAL A 84 -4.02 1.04 11.47
C VAL A 84 -4.16 0.19 12.72
N ASP A 85 -5.02 -0.81 12.66
CA ASP A 85 -5.24 -1.79 13.73
C ASP A 85 -4.43 -3.09 13.53
N ASN A 86 -4.08 -3.40 12.29
CA ASN A 86 -3.28 -4.56 11.92
C ASN A 86 -2.61 -4.36 10.56
N GLY A 87 -1.63 -5.20 10.24
CA GLY A 87 -0.88 -5.16 8.98
C GLY A 87 -1.41 -6.08 7.88
N SER A 88 -2.49 -6.82 8.11
CA SER A 88 -2.95 -7.85 7.17
C SER A 88 -3.57 -7.29 5.88
N GLY A 89 -4.01 -6.03 5.87
CA GLY A 89 -4.80 -5.45 4.79
C GLY A 89 -6.28 -5.90 4.79
N LEU A 90 -6.74 -6.57 5.85
CA LEU A 90 -8.11 -7.06 6.00
C LEU A 90 -8.88 -6.31 7.10
N SER A 91 -8.35 -5.20 7.59
CA SER A 91 -9.00 -4.37 8.59
C SER A 91 -10.36 -3.85 8.09
N ARG A 92 -11.32 -3.82 9.01
CA ARG A 92 -12.65 -3.22 8.79
C ARG A 92 -12.76 -1.83 9.42
N THR A 93 -11.82 -1.47 10.26
CA THR A 93 -11.78 -0.22 11.03
C THR A 93 -10.67 0.73 10.55
N GLY A 94 -9.60 0.22 9.95
CA GLY A 94 -8.49 1.02 9.42
C GLY A 94 -8.96 2.11 8.46
N ARG A 95 -8.34 3.28 8.54
CA ARG A 95 -8.70 4.48 7.75
C ARG A 95 -7.45 5.19 7.25
N ILE A 96 -7.54 5.71 6.04
CA ILE A 96 -6.56 6.65 5.48
C ILE A 96 -7.25 7.53 4.45
N SER A 97 -6.87 8.80 4.37
CA SER A 97 -7.34 9.66 3.28
C SER A 97 -6.54 9.46 2.00
N ALA A 98 -7.14 9.73 0.85
CA ALA A 98 -6.44 9.68 -0.43
C ALA A 98 -5.27 10.68 -0.47
N SER A 99 -5.44 11.87 0.13
CA SER A 99 -4.38 12.88 0.24
C SER A 99 -3.21 12.39 1.10
N SER A 100 -3.48 11.78 2.26
CA SER A 100 -2.43 11.22 3.12
C SER A 100 -1.65 10.10 2.44
N LEU A 101 -2.34 9.18 1.75
CA LEU A 101 -1.68 8.12 0.99
C LEU A 101 -0.86 8.70 -0.18
N GLY A 102 -1.37 9.73 -0.86
CA GLY A 102 -0.65 10.45 -1.90
C GLY A 102 0.62 11.12 -1.39
N ALA A 103 0.56 11.77 -0.23
CA ALA A 103 1.73 12.38 0.44
C ALA A 103 2.79 11.32 0.80
N MET A 104 2.36 10.15 1.30
CA MET A 104 3.26 9.03 1.56
C MET A 104 3.96 8.55 0.29
N LEU A 105 3.22 8.33 -0.81
CA LEU A 105 3.79 7.92 -2.09
C LEU A 105 4.78 8.94 -2.64
N GLN A 106 4.48 10.25 -2.51
CA GLN A 106 5.42 11.32 -2.90
C GLN A 106 6.69 11.33 -2.05
N ALA A 107 6.59 11.07 -0.75
CA ALA A 107 7.75 10.97 0.13
C ALA A 107 8.63 9.76 -0.21
N VAL A 108 8.01 8.61 -0.51
CA VAL A 108 8.71 7.41 -0.95
C VAL A 108 9.41 7.64 -2.30
N TRP A 109 8.76 8.34 -3.24
CA TRP A 109 9.38 8.70 -4.52
C TRP A 109 10.71 9.45 -4.36
N LYS A 110 10.82 10.29 -3.34
CA LYS A 110 12.03 11.08 -3.03
C LYS A 110 13.03 10.32 -2.16
N SER A 111 12.73 9.08 -1.77
CA SER A 111 13.60 8.30 -0.88
C SER A 111 14.62 7.47 -1.65
N PRO A 112 15.77 7.09 -1.03
CA PRO A 112 16.73 6.18 -1.63
C PRO A 112 16.16 4.78 -1.92
N THR A 113 15.06 4.38 -1.27
CA THR A 113 14.42 3.07 -1.44
C THR A 113 13.34 3.07 -2.53
N MET A 114 13.19 4.16 -3.27
CA MET A 114 12.18 4.28 -4.33
C MET A 114 12.27 3.17 -5.38
N PRO A 115 13.46 2.78 -5.89
CA PRO A 115 13.55 1.74 -6.91
C PRO A 115 12.99 0.39 -6.45
N GLU A 116 13.30 -0.03 -5.23
CA GLU A 116 12.79 -1.26 -4.62
C GLU A 116 11.28 -1.18 -4.41
N PHE A 117 10.80 -0.02 -3.94
CA PHE A 117 9.38 0.17 -3.69
C PHE A 117 8.57 0.13 -4.99
N ILE A 118 8.93 0.90 -6.02
CA ILE A 118 8.19 0.94 -7.28
C ILE A 118 8.22 -0.43 -7.98
N SER A 119 9.37 -1.13 -7.97
CA SER A 119 9.51 -2.46 -8.57
C SER A 119 8.68 -3.53 -7.84
N SER A 120 8.37 -3.33 -6.57
CA SER A 120 7.53 -4.24 -5.79
C SER A 120 6.06 -4.17 -6.17
N LEU A 121 5.58 -3.04 -6.70
CA LEU A 121 4.17 -2.85 -7.04
C LEU A 121 3.76 -3.67 -8.28
N PRO A 122 2.52 -4.19 -8.33
CA PRO A 122 1.96 -4.78 -9.55
C PRO A 122 2.04 -3.84 -10.75
N ILE A 123 2.43 -4.40 -11.91
CA ILE A 123 2.52 -3.65 -13.17
C ILE A 123 1.26 -3.93 -13.98
N ALA A 124 0.51 -2.88 -14.32
CA ALA A 124 -0.76 -3.02 -15.02
C ALA A 124 -0.58 -3.68 -16.40
N GLY A 125 -1.39 -4.70 -16.64
CA GLY A 125 -1.36 -5.50 -17.86
C GLY A 125 -0.18 -6.48 -17.97
N ILE A 126 0.69 -6.59 -16.95
CA ILE A 126 1.90 -7.45 -16.99
C ILE A 126 1.91 -8.47 -15.86
N ASP A 127 1.84 -8.04 -14.60
CA ASP A 127 2.05 -8.95 -13.48
C ASP A 127 1.15 -8.71 -12.26
N GLY A 128 1.32 -9.54 -11.25
CA GLY A 128 0.67 -9.45 -9.95
C GLY A 128 -0.86 -9.40 -10.05
N THR A 129 -1.48 -8.69 -9.13
CA THR A 129 -2.94 -8.52 -9.07
C THR A 129 -3.51 -7.70 -10.23
N LEU A 130 -2.66 -7.01 -11.00
CA LEU A 130 -3.05 -6.21 -12.15
C LEU A 130 -2.74 -6.85 -13.51
N ARG A 131 -2.30 -8.10 -13.55
CA ARG A 131 -1.97 -8.80 -14.81
C ARG A 131 -3.11 -8.78 -15.83
N ARG A 132 -4.37 -8.75 -15.38
CA ARG A 132 -5.57 -8.73 -16.23
C ARG A 132 -6.22 -7.33 -16.31
N SER A 133 -5.51 -6.29 -15.92
CA SER A 133 -6.00 -4.91 -16.06
C SER A 133 -6.14 -4.54 -17.53
N ARG A 134 -7.20 -3.78 -17.85
CA ARG A 134 -7.53 -3.36 -19.22
C ARG A 134 -7.01 -1.96 -19.56
N VAL A 135 -5.89 -1.56 -18.94
CA VAL A 135 -5.23 -0.30 -19.32
C VAL A 135 -4.75 -0.36 -20.77
N ARG A 136 -4.82 0.78 -21.46
CA ARG A 136 -4.48 0.87 -22.89
C ARG A 136 -3.01 0.61 -23.18
N VAL A 137 -2.12 0.98 -22.24
CA VAL A 137 -0.66 0.79 -22.38
C VAL A 137 -0.16 -0.08 -21.23
N PRO A 138 -0.01 -1.39 -21.44
CA PRO A 138 0.60 -2.26 -20.45
C PRO A 138 2.00 -1.79 -20.07
N GLY A 139 2.35 -1.88 -18.79
CA GLY A 139 3.68 -1.51 -18.30
C GLY A 139 3.83 -0.05 -17.86
N SER A 140 2.87 0.82 -18.17
CA SER A 140 2.94 2.25 -17.86
C SER A 140 2.65 2.59 -16.40
N SER A 141 2.13 1.67 -15.63
CA SER A 141 1.72 1.97 -14.25
C SER A 141 2.08 0.86 -13.26
N HIS A 142 2.53 1.29 -12.09
CA HIS A 142 2.93 0.49 -10.95
C HIS A 142 1.96 0.78 -9.79
N LEU A 143 0.95 -0.06 -9.61
CA LEU A 143 -0.19 0.25 -8.75
C LEU A 143 -0.53 -0.92 -7.82
N LYS A 144 -0.86 -0.61 -6.57
CA LYS A 144 -1.39 -1.57 -5.60
C LYS A 144 -2.91 -1.50 -5.59
N THR A 145 -3.55 -2.67 -5.68
CA THR A 145 -5.00 -2.83 -5.53
C THR A 145 -5.40 -3.01 -4.08
N GLY A 146 -6.57 -2.50 -3.72
CA GLY A 146 -7.30 -2.85 -2.51
C GLY A 146 -8.73 -3.25 -2.88
N THR A 147 -9.23 -4.34 -2.30
CA THR A 147 -10.60 -4.80 -2.57
C THR A 147 -11.17 -5.46 -1.32
N SER A 148 -12.34 -5.00 -0.91
CA SER A 148 -13.19 -5.64 0.09
C SER A 148 -14.64 -5.60 -0.41
N ASN A 149 -15.61 -6.09 0.38
CA ASN A 149 -17.01 -6.10 -0.04
C ASN A 149 -17.58 -4.69 -0.29
N ASP A 150 -17.09 -3.70 0.44
CA ASP A 150 -17.59 -2.32 0.50
C ASP A 150 -16.51 -1.27 0.22
N ALA A 151 -15.32 -1.68 -0.21
CA ALA A 151 -14.25 -0.78 -0.59
C ALA A 151 -13.46 -1.30 -1.80
N SER A 152 -13.08 -0.38 -2.68
CA SER A 152 -12.16 -0.62 -3.79
C SER A 152 -11.15 0.51 -3.85
N ALA A 153 -9.89 0.18 -4.10
CA ALA A 153 -8.83 1.18 -4.18
C ALA A 153 -7.77 0.80 -5.21
N LEU A 154 -7.13 1.82 -5.75
CA LEU A 154 -6.00 1.71 -6.65
C LEU A 154 -5.04 2.87 -6.37
N ALA A 155 -3.78 2.58 -6.02
CA ALA A 155 -2.81 3.62 -5.66
C ALA A 155 -1.39 3.25 -6.08
N GLY A 156 -0.59 4.25 -6.46
CA GLY A 156 0.81 4.10 -6.85
C GLY A 156 1.26 5.13 -7.88
N TYR A 157 1.97 4.69 -8.89
CA TYR A 157 2.62 5.56 -9.87
C TYR A 157 2.18 5.22 -11.30
N VAL A 158 1.95 6.27 -12.10
CA VAL A 158 1.61 6.17 -13.52
C VAL A 158 2.61 7.00 -14.31
N LEU A 159 3.24 6.41 -15.34
CA LEU A 159 4.11 7.10 -16.28
C LEU A 159 3.25 7.68 -17.41
N GLY A 160 3.20 8.99 -17.50
CA GLY A 160 2.54 9.70 -18.60
C GLY A 160 3.36 9.64 -19.90
N ASN A 161 2.69 9.79 -21.05
CA ASN A 161 3.34 9.87 -22.37
C ASN A 161 4.31 11.07 -22.49
N ASN A 162 4.18 12.04 -21.60
CA ASN A 162 5.09 13.18 -21.46
C ASN A 162 6.38 12.86 -20.69
N GLY A 163 6.62 11.58 -20.33
CA GLY A 163 7.80 11.12 -19.59
C GLY A 163 7.77 11.41 -18.09
N ARG A 164 6.70 11.97 -17.55
CA ARG A 164 6.57 12.28 -16.11
C ARG A 164 5.86 11.17 -15.36
N TYR A 165 6.29 10.91 -14.13
CA TYR A 165 5.56 10.04 -13.22
C TYR A 165 4.55 10.86 -12.39
N TYR A 166 3.37 10.30 -12.24
CA TYR A 166 2.29 10.85 -11.45
C TYR A 166 1.95 9.90 -10.30
N VAL A 167 1.74 10.46 -9.13
CA VAL A 167 1.13 9.73 -8.02
C VAL A 167 -0.38 9.69 -8.23
N MET A 168 -0.94 8.50 -8.23
CA MET A 168 -2.37 8.27 -8.33
C MET A 168 -2.88 7.58 -7.08
N VAL A 169 -3.99 8.09 -6.53
CA VAL A 169 -4.76 7.44 -5.46
C VAL A 169 -6.24 7.55 -5.80
N ALA A 170 -6.89 6.43 -5.97
CA ALA A 170 -8.33 6.33 -6.18
C ALA A 170 -8.94 5.37 -5.16
N MET A 171 -9.99 5.79 -4.47
CA MET A 171 -10.68 5.03 -3.44
C MET A 171 -12.19 5.19 -3.59
N ALA A 172 -12.92 4.10 -3.41
CA ALA A 172 -14.38 4.08 -3.35
C ALA A 172 -14.83 3.26 -2.16
N ASN A 173 -15.76 3.81 -1.38
CA ASN A 173 -16.43 3.13 -0.28
C ASN A 173 -17.93 3.10 -0.59
N SER A 174 -18.47 1.93 -0.85
CA SER A 174 -19.87 1.70 -1.20
C SER A 174 -20.15 0.20 -1.16
N PRO A 175 -21.39 -0.25 -0.88
CA PRO A 175 -21.77 -1.64 -1.07
C PRO A 175 -21.49 -2.20 -2.47
N ASN A 176 -21.34 -1.31 -3.47
CA ASN A 176 -20.99 -1.66 -4.85
C ASN A 176 -19.63 -1.06 -5.28
N ALA A 177 -18.67 -0.98 -4.35
CA ALA A 177 -17.35 -0.37 -4.61
C ALA A 177 -16.60 -1.02 -5.78
N GLY A 178 -16.82 -2.30 -6.06
CA GLY A 178 -16.23 -2.99 -7.21
C GLY A 178 -16.58 -2.38 -8.56
N ALA A 179 -17.73 -1.72 -8.67
CA ALA A 179 -18.16 -1.02 -9.90
C ALA A 179 -17.32 0.24 -10.21
N ALA A 180 -16.52 0.73 -9.26
CA ALA A 180 -15.60 1.85 -9.49
C ALA A 180 -14.36 1.48 -10.33
N ARG A 181 -14.07 0.19 -10.50
CA ARG A 181 -12.84 -0.27 -11.18
C ARG A 181 -12.68 0.28 -12.60
N PRO A 182 -13.69 0.29 -13.48
CA PRO A 182 -13.56 0.90 -14.80
C PRO A 182 -13.22 2.40 -14.75
N ALA A 183 -13.74 3.13 -13.77
CA ALA A 183 -13.40 4.54 -13.57
C ALA A 183 -11.94 4.73 -13.13
N PHE A 184 -11.42 3.83 -12.29
CA PHE A 184 -10.00 3.85 -11.90
C PHE A 184 -9.09 3.54 -13.10
N GLU A 185 -9.44 2.58 -13.94
CA GLU A 185 -8.70 2.28 -15.18
C GLU A 185 -8.75 3.46 -16.16
N ALA A 186 -9.91 4.10 -16.31
CA ALA A 186 -10.04 5.32 -17.12
C ALA A 186 -9.20 6.48 -16.56
N LEU A 187 -9.08 6.62 -15.25
CA LEU A 187 -8.20 7.62 -14.64
C LEU A 187 -6.71 7.34 -14.95
N VAL A 188 -6.29 6.07 -14.95
CA VAL A 188 -4.92 5.71 -15.39
C VAL A 188 -4.71 6.15 -16.84
N ASP A 189 -5.62 5.79 -17.73
CA ASP A 189 -5.55 6.16 -19.15
C ASP A 189 -5.56 7.69 -19.35
N TRP A 190 -6.34 8.42 -18.57
CA TRP A 190 -6.35 9.89 -18.60
C TRP A 190 -5.02 10.50 -18.18
N ILE A 191 -4.44 10.02 -17.07
CA ILE A 191 -3.12 10.49 -16.59
C ILE A 191 -2.05 10.27 -17.64
N MET A 192 -2.08 9.13 -18.33
CA MET A 192 -1.11 8.82 -19.39
C MET A 192 -1.16 9.80 -20.55
N HIS A 193 -2.33 10.39 -20.85
CA HIS A 193 -2.52 11.32 -21.94
C HIS A 193 -2.43 12.80 -21.52
N LEU A 194 -2.01 13.08 -20.27
CA LEU A 194 -1.77 14.46 -19.86
C LEU A 194 -0.73 15.13 -20.77
N PRO A 195 -0.99 16.36 -21.24
CA PRO A 195 -0.05 17.08 -22.08
C PRO A 195 1.26 17.35 -21.34
N ALA A 196 2.35 17.51 -22.07
CA ALA A 196 3.54 18.09 -21.52
C ALA A 196 3.19 19.51 -21.05
N GLN A 197 3.33 19.78 -19.75
CA GLN A 197 3.23 21.15 -19.28
C GLN A 197 4.49 21.89 -19.74
N ASP A 198 4.31 22.98 -20.46
CA ASP A 198 5.37 23.94 -20.63
C ASP A 198 5.80 24.41 -19.23
N ASP A 199 7.10 24.59 -18.98
CA ASP A 199 7.67 24.94 -17.66
C ASP A 199 7.26 26.34 -17.13
N THR A 200 6.17 26.88 -17.63
CA THR A 200 5.52 28.09 -17.13
C THR A 200 4.58 27.74 -15.96
N GLY A 201 5.15 27.46 -14.81
CA GLY A 201 4.64 27.53 -13.43
C GLY A 201 3.15 27.54 -13.11
N ALA A 202 2.27 27.01 -13.94
CA ALA A 202 0.85 26.89 -13.67
C ALA A 202 0.59 25.64 -12.81
N SER A 203 0.49 25.83 -11.52
CA SER A 203 -0.08 24.87 -10.58
C SER A 203 -1.47 24.44 -11.07
N LEU A 204 -1.68 23.12 -11.26
CA LEU A 204 -3.03 22.60 -11.44
C LEU A 204 -3.83 22.90 -10.17
N VAL A 205 -4.67 23.92 -10.23
CA VAL A 205 -5.69 24.20 -9.23
C VAL A 205 -6.63 23.01 -9.25
N SER A 206 -6.73 22.30 -8.12
CA SER A 206 -7.80 21.31 -7.93
C SER A 206 -9.14 21.98 -8.21
N PRO A 207 -10.03 21.40 -9.04
CA PRO A 207 -11.36 21.92 -9.15
C PRO A 207 -11.99 21.86 -7.76
N SER A 208 -12.35 23.02 -7.21
CA SER A 208 -13.15 23.14 -6.02
C SER A 208 -14.51 22.48 -6.31
N TYR A 209 -14.71 21.32 -5.74
CA TYR A 209 -16.01 20.64 -5.78
C TYR A 209 -16.94 21.38 -4.82
N GLU A 210 -17.72 22.29 -5.36
CA GLU A 210 -18.82 22.91 -4.65
C GLU A 210 -19.93 21.86 -4.50
N ALA A 211 -20.12 21.36 -3.27
CA ALA A 211 -21.16 20.38 -2.98
C ALA A 211 -22.53 20.99 -3.31
N ALA A 212 -23.27 20.38 -4.22
CA ALA A 212 -24.65 20.74 -4.49
C ALA A 212 -25.47 20.66 -3.17
N PRO A 213 -26.35 21.63 -2.89
CA PRO A 213 -27.16 21.62 -1.69
C PRO A 213 -28.07 20.39 -1.66
N VAL A 214 -28.02 19.65 -0.56
CA VAL A 214 -28.94 18.54 -0.27
C VAL A 214 -30.32 19.16 -0.06
N GLY A 215 -31.20 18.99 -1.02
CA GLY A 215 -32.60 19.38 -0.89
C GLY A 215 -33.27 18.58 0.22
N HIS A 216 -33.70 19.25 1.27
CA HIS A 216 -34.64 18.69 2.23
C HIS A 216 -35.98 18.46 1.51
N ALA A 217 -36.38 17.22 1.36
CA ALA A 217 -37.76 16.87 1.04
C ALA A 217 -38.56 16.99 2.33
N ASP A 218 -39.25 18.13 2.48
CA ASP A 218 -40.29 18.26 3.51
C ASP A 218 -41.45 17.38 3.14
N GLY A 219 -41.81 16.47 4.08
CA GLY A 219 -42.95 15.60 3.97
C GLY A 219 -44.27 16.36 4.09
N GLN A 220 -45.23 15.97 3.26
CA GLN A 220 -46.65 16.00 3.58
C GLN A 220 -47.22 14.60 3.39
#